data_e57271c7c7232730cf10ba7177d26086
#
_entry.id   e57271c7c7232730cf10ba7177d26086
#
_cell.length_a   1.000
_cell.length_b   1.000
_cell.length_c   1.000
_cell.angle_alpha   90.00
_cell.angle_beta   90.00
_cell.angle_gamma   90.00
#
_symmetry.space_group_name_H-M   'P 1'
#
loop_
_entity.id
_entity.type
_entity.pdbx_description
1 polymer ?
#
loop_
_entity_poly.entity_id
_entity_poly.type
_entity_poly.pdbx_seq_one_letter_code
_entity_poly.pdbx_strand_id
1 'polypeptide(L)'
;MLNKELELFKKNLNTYAQNYRKFFLKQGSFSLYHSKNMDNFLKKTYDIVLKECFENFLPTSDNIPFCVLASKGYAKNNLCANESVSLIFVYKDIKAYHLKPMIKAFIEILNDVHLQIDYVVLELNGLYNASNELKTTIIGARFICGSKILFKSVKEKFDSILHANKNEFAQILLANFKDFNLPFIKQEFNIKKDFGGLDHLRALESLLTLFKNSPKNYALNFMDEKNVSELRLAADFLLSLKSAINLQSNKDQDEFLFSNIHEIAELMYRKGKKNLDAEKILVQKALQSMHTIGFYTHFLAYKIQNELQNIAQKQYRFKNLAEALTFLLGFKDQDIAFDLDLVFALKNLSYGKKDLEKALALFEKIFYKRHSFCILKLLLDSGI
;
A
#
# COMPACT_ATOMS: atom_id res chain seq x y z
N MET A 1 -26.99 25.61 -19.24
CA MET A 1 -27.25 24.32 -18.54
C MET A 1 -25.95 23.77 -17.93
N LEU A 2 -24.86 23.72 -18.67
CA LEU A 2 -23.55 23.21 -18.24
C LEU A 2 -22.97 23.94 -17.00
N ASN A 3 -23.01 25.28 -16.96
CA ASN A 3 -22.53 26.06 -15.80
C ASN A 3 -23.27 25.71 -14.50
N LYS A 4 -24.59 25.44 -14.55
CA LYS A 4 -25.34 25.02 -13.38
C LYS A 4 -24.93 23.61 -12.90
N GLU A 5 -24.64 22.70 -13.82
CA GLU A 5 -24.16 21.35 -13.51
C GLU A 5 -22.77 21.39 -12.90
N LEU A 6 -21.88 22.22 -13.41
CA LEU A 6 -20.53 22.42 -12.86
C LEU A 6 -20.59 23.03 -11.48
N GLU A 7 -21.41 24.05 -11.23
CA GLU A 7 -21.58 24.66 -9.91
C GLU A 7 -22.16 23.67 -8.89
N LEU A 8 -23.15 22.85 -9.30
CA LEU A 8 -23.69 21.80 -8.45
C LEU A 8 -22.63 20.73 -8.13
N PHE A 9 -21.79 20.36 -9.11
CA PHE A 9 -20.70 19.44 -8.92
C PHE A 9 -19.68 19.98 -7.91
N LYS A 10 -19.23 21.23 -8.07
CA LYS A 10 -18.32 21.92 -7.14
C LYS A 10 -18.88 21.93 -5.71
N LYS A 11 -20.15 22.31 -5.55
CA LYS A 11 -20.84 22.30 -4.26
C LYS A 11 -20.87 20.91 -3.61
N ASN A 12 -21.18 19.88 -4.39
CA ASN A 12 -21.28 18.50 -3.88
C ASN A 12 -19.90 17.99 -3.41
N LEU A 13 -18.83 18.24 -4.17
CA LEU A 13 -17.47 17.83 -3.80
C LEU A 13 -16.99 18.57 -2.55
N ASN A 14 -17.22 19.88 -2.47
CA ASN A 14 -16.88 20.69 -1.29
C ASN A 14 -17.66 20.20 -0.05
N THR A 15 -18.95 19.93 -0.19
CA THR A 15 -19.77 19.38 0.90
C THR A 15 -19.25 18.01 1.34
N TYR A 16 -18.82 17.16 0.39
CA TYR A 16 -18.22 15.88 0.71
C TYR A 16 -16.92 16.03 1.49
N ALA A 17 -16.01 16.92 1.05
CA ALA A 17 -14.75 17.19 1.71
C ALA A 17 -14.94 17.71 3.14
N GLN A 18 -15.86 18.64 3.35
CA GLN A 18 -16.21 19.15 4.69
C GLN A 18 -16.76 18.10 5.65
N ASN A 19 -17.26 16.99 5.12
CA ASN A 19 -17.84 15.90 5.92
C ASN A 19 -16.90 14.67 6.07
N TYR A 20 -15.61 14.75 5.69
CA TYR A 20 -14.66 13.62 5.80
C TYR A 20 -14.63 13.03 7.22
N ARG A 21 -14.53 13.89 8.25
CA ARG A 21 -14.53 13.44 9.66
C ARG A 21 -15.80 12.65 10.02
N LYS A 22 -16.97 13.11 9.57
CA LYS A 22 -18.24 12.42 9.81
C LYS A 22 -18.29 11.05 9.12
N PHE A 23 -17.78 10.97 7.89
CA PHE A 23 -17.72 9.70 7.14
C PHE A 23 -16.69 8.76 7.76
N PHE A 24 -15.51 9.25 8.15
CA PHE A 24 -14.50 8.48 8.85
C PHE A 24 -15.06 7.79 10.11
N LEU A 25 -15.82 8.52 10.91
CA LEU A 25 -16.44 7.98 12.12
C LEU A 25 -17.56 6.97 11.88
N LYS A 26 -18.16 6.95 10.68
CA LYS A 26 -19.30 6.08 10.36
C LYS A 26 -18.93 4.82 9.60
N GLN A 27 -17.85 4.86 8.79
CA GLN A 27 -17.50 3.79 7.88
C GLN A 27 -16.49 2.84 8.53
N GLY A 28 -16.70 1.53 8.33
CA GLY A 28 -15.76 0.51 8.82
C GLY A 28 -14.41 0.54 8.09
N SER A 29 -14.41 0.84 6.78
CA SER A 29 -13.21 1.11 5.97
C SER A 29 -13.38 2.43 5.23
N PHE A 30 -12.85 3.50 5.82
CA PHE A 30 -12.94 4.83 5.23
C PHE A 30 -12.23 4.92 3.89
N SER A 31 -11.03 4.36 3.76
CA SER A 31 -10.25 4.44 2.52
C SER A 31 -10.98 3.83 1.32
N LEU A 32 -11.64 2.67 1.52
CA LEU A 32 -12.45 2.05 0.48
C LEU A 32 -13.66 2.91 0.10
N TYR A 33 -14.38 3.43 1.11
CA TYR A 33 -15.52 4.30 0.91
C TYR A 33 -15.11 5.60 0.19
N HIS A 34 -14.02 6.21 0.64
CA HIS A 34 -13.49 7.45 0.06
C HIS A 34 -13.05 7.24 -1.39
N SER A 35 -12.33 6.16 -1.69
CA SER A 35 -11.92 5.82 -3.06
C SER A 35 -13.11 5.67 -4.00
N LYS A 36 -14.17 4.97 -3.58
CA LYS A 36 -15.39 4.79 -4.39
C LYS A 36 -16.13 6.11 -4.67
N ASN A 37 -16.20 7.00 -3.66
CA ASN A 37 -16.79 8.32 -3.87
C ASN A 37 -15.96 9.16 -4.83
N MET A 38 -14.63 9.09 -4.71
CA MET A 38 -13.73 9.80 -5.62
C MET A 38 -13.87 9.28 -7.05
N ASP A 39 -14.02 7.95 -7.26
CA ASP A 39 -14.33 7.39 -8.57
C ASP A 39 -15.60 8.01 -9.19
N ASN A 40 -16.66 8.21 -8.38
CA ASN A 40 -17.89 8.83 -8.85
C ASN A 40 -17.71 10.30 -9.22
N PHE A 41 -16.92 11.04 -8.44
CA PHE A 41 -16.60 12.44 -8.75
C PHE A 41 -15.78 12.54 -10.06
N LEU A 42 -14.78 11.68 -10.25
CA LEU A 42 -13.98 11.66 -11.48
C LEU A 42 -14.78 11.27 -12.72
N LYS A 43 -15.69 10.29 -12.59
CA LYS A 43 -16.63 9.95 -13.69
C LYS A 43 -17.51 11.14 -14.05
N LYS A 44 -18.01 11.87 -13.04
CA LYS A 44 -18.83 13.05 -13.28
C LYS A 44 -18.03 14.18 -13.90
N THR A 45 -16.78 14.38 -13.50
CA THR A 45 -15.86 15.33 -14.17
C THR A 45 -15.69 14.97 -15.65
N TYR A 46 -15.50 13.68 -15.96
CA TYR A 46 -15.40 13.20 -17.32
C TYR A 46 -16.65 13.54 -18.14
N ASP A 47 -17.85 13.30 -17.59
CA ASP A 47 -19.12 13.61 -18.27
C ASP A 47 -19.31 15.10 -18.52
N ILE A 48 -18.86 15.97 -17.59
CA ILE A 48 -18.90 17.42 -17.75
C ILE A 48 -17.96 17.86 -18.88
N VAL A 49 -16.72 17.36 -18.89
CA VAL A 49 -15.73 17.64 -19.93
C VAL A 49 -16.24 17.21 -21.32
N LEU A 50 -16.88 16.04 -21.42
CA LEU A 50 -17.47 15.61 -22.67
C LEU A 50 -18.55 16.57 -23.18
N LYS A 51 -19.43 17.02 -22.31
CA LYS A 51 -20.49 17.98 -22.68
C LYS A 51 -19.90 19.33 -23.09
N GLU A 52 -18.80 19.75 -22.50
CA GLU A 52 -18.10 20.99 -22.86
C GLU A 52 -17.41 20.88 -24.21
N CYS A 53 -16.74 19.77 -24.48
CA CYS A 53 -15.98 19.58 -25.73
C CYS A 53 -16.84 19.16 -26.92
N PHE A 54 -18.03 18.60 -26.72
CA PHE A 54 -18.91 18.05 -27.75
C PHE A 54 -20.35 18.57 -27.62
N GLU A 55 -20.53 19.88 -27.76
CA GLU A 55 -21.78 20.60 -27.52
C GLU A 55 -23.01 20.01 -28.23
N ASN A 56 -22.86 19.53 -29.45
CA ASN A 56 -23.98 19.11 -30.33
C ASN A 56 -24.10 17.61 -30.52
N PHE A 57 -23.07 16.83 -30.16
CA PHE A 57 -23.05 15.39 -30.36
C PHE A 57 -22.14 14.74 -29.32
N LEU A 58 -22.73 14.07 -28.33
CA LEU A 58 -21.97 13.33 -27.32
C LEU A 58 -21.56 11.97 -27.92
N PRO A 59 -20.27 11.76 -28.26
CA PRO A 59 -19.80 10.45 -28.66
C PRO A 59 -19.88 9.48 -27.47
N THR A 60 -20.02 8.19 -27.77
CA THR A 60 -19.91 7.17 -26.71
C THR A 60 -18.49 7.18 -26.14
N SER A 61 -18.35 6.98 -24.85
CA SER A 61 -17.06 7.03 -24.16
C SER A 61 -16.00 6.08 -24.77
N ASP A 62 -16.43 4.95 -25.35
CA ASP A 62 -15.54 3.99 -26.01
C ASP A 62 -14.98 4.49 -27.34
N ASN A 63 -15.64 5.44 -28.01
CA ASN A 63 -15.17 6.03 -29.26
C ASN A 63 -14.13 7.13 -29.06
N ILE A 64 -14.01 7.66 -27.85
CA ILE A 64 -13.05 8.71 -27.52
C ILE A 64 -11.75 8.04 -27.10
N PRO A 65 -10.62 8.26 -27.81
CA PRO A 65 -9.35 7.59 -27.51
C PRO A 65 -8.64 8.20 -26.29
N PHE A 66 -9.36 8.26 -25.17
CA PHE A 66 -8.92 8.82 -23.90
C PHE A 66 -9.50 8.01 -22.72
N CYS A 67 -8.69 7.71 -21.71
CA CYS A 67 -9.15 7.11 -20.47
C CYS A 67 -8.36 7.61 -19.26
N VAL A 68 -9.00 7.54 -18.10
CA VAL A 68 -8.44 7.91 -16.79
C VAL A 68 -8.30 6.66 -15.94
N LEU A 69 -7.10 6.47 -15.39
CA LEU A 69 -6.78 5.35 -14.53
C LEU A 69 -6.39 5.88 -13.15
N ALA A 70 -6.75 5.14 -12.11
CA ALA A 70 -6.18 5.29 -10.78
C ALA A 70 -4.81 4.61 -10.73
N SER A 71 -3.86 5.19 -9.98
CA SER A 71 -2.53 4.62 -9.76
C SER A 71 -2.16 4.60 -8.27
N LYS A 72 -1.03 3.99 -7.94
CA LYS A 72 -0.50 3.90 -6.57
C LYS A 72 -1.55 3.33 -5.58
N GLY A 73 -1.63 3.87 -4.37
CA GLY A 73 -2.61 3.46 -3.35
C GLY A 73 -4.06 3.64 -3.77
N TYR A 74 -4.36 4.69 -4.55
CA TYR A 74 -5.72 4.91 -5.05
C TYR A 74 -6.20 3.80 -5.99
N ALA A 75 -5.32 3.19 -6.79
CA ALA A 75 -5.67 2.03 -7.62
C ALA A 75 -6.13 0.82 -6.80
N LYS A 76 -5.63 0.69 -5.56
CA LYS A 76 -5.98 -0.39 -4.61
C LYS A 76 -7.15 -0.03 -3.68
N ASN A 77 -7.81 1.11 -3.90
CA ASN A 77 -8.83 1.70 -3.04
C ASN A 77 -8.32 2.08 -1.63
N ASN A 78 -7.06 2.46 -1.53
CA ASN A 78 -6.36 2.84 -0.30
C ASN A 78 -6.18 4.36 -0.17
N LEU A 79 -7.12 5.17 -0.71
CA LEU A 79 -7.06 6.62 -0.63
C LEU A 79 -7.42 7.10 0.79
N CYS A 80 -6.51 7.84 1.42
CA CYS A 80 -6.72 8.42 2.74
C CYS A 80 -7.34 9.82 2.65
N ALA A 81 -7.90 10.32 3.77
CA ALA A 81 -8.43 11.68 3.83
C ALA A 81 -7.34 12.71 3.49
N ASN A 82 -7.68 13.75 2.75
CA ASN A 82 -6.77 14.83 2.34
C ASN A 82 -5.50 14.39 1.60
N GLU A 83 -5.42 13.13 1.15
CA GLU A 83 -4.33 12.63 0.32
C GLU A 83 -4.55 13.00 -1.15
N SER A 84 -3.46 13.28 -1.89
CA SER A 84 -3.52 13.54 -3.33
C SER A 84 -4.05 12.34 -4.10
N VAL A 85 -4.98 12.56 -5.02
CA VAL A 85 -5.54 11.53 -5.90
C VAL A 85 -4.58 11.26 -7.04
N SER A 86 -3.99 10.06 -7.08
CA SER A 86 -2.99 9.69 -8.09
C SER A 86 -3.67 9.15 -9.36
N LEU A 87 -3.49 9.86 -10.48
CA LEU A 87 -4.16 9.60 -11.76
C LEU A 87 -3.17 9.37 -12.90
N ILE A 88 -3.57 8.55 -13.86
CA ILE A 88 -2.89 8.41 -15.15
C ILE A 88 -3.92 8.72 -16.23
N PHE A 89 -3.65 9.76 -17.02
CA PHE A 89 -4.40 10.10 -18.20
C PHE A 89 -3.74 9.43 -19.41
N VAL A 90 -4.43 8.49 -20.05
CA VAL A 90 -3.92 7.81 -21.23
C VAL A 90 -4.73 8.24 -22.44
N TYR A 91 -4.03 8.56 -23.51
CA TYR A 91 -4.66 8.90 -24.80
C TYR A 91 -3.94 8.21 -25.97
N LYS A 92 -4.65 8.07 -27.07
CA LYS A 92 -4.09 7.70 -28.37
C LYS A 92 -4.27 8.89 -29.30
N ASP A 93 -3.16 9.43 -29.80
CA ASP A 93 -3.25 10.59 -30.70
C ASP A 93 -3.96 10.21 -32.00
N ILE A 94 -5.11 10.80 -32.21
CA ILE A 94 -5.93 10.65 -33.40
C ILE A 94 -6.29 12.06 -33.87
N LYS A 95 -5.94 12.42 -35.09
CA LYS A 95 -6.14 13.77 -35.69
C LYS A 95 -7.57 14.31 -35.58
N ALA A 96 -8.57 13.43 -35.47
CA ALA A 96 -9.99 13.81 -35.38
C ALA A 96 -10.40 14.32 -33.98
N TYR A 97 -9.58 14.12 -32.93
CA TYR A 97 -9.92 14.49 -31.55
C TYR A 97 -8.90 15.46 -30.97
N HIS A 98 -9.39 16.55 -30.38
CA HIS A 98 -8.57 17.51 -29.65
C HIS A 98 -8.41 17.07 -28.18
N LEU A 99 -7.64 15.97 -27.95
CA LEU A 99 -7.55 15.32 -26.63
C LEU A 99 -6.78 16.14 -25.59
N LYS A 100 -5.76 16.91 -26.01
CA LYS A 100 -4.99 17.76 -25.09
C LYS A 100 -5.85 18.82 -24.39
N PRO A 101 -6.71 19.58 -25.09
CA PRO A 101 -7.69 20.46 -24.46
C PRO A 101 -8.64 19.73 -23.48
N MET A 102 -9.11 18.52 -23.83
CA MET A 102 -9.97 17.73 -22.94
C MET A 102 -9.26 17.38 -21.64
N ILE A 103 -8.01 16.91 -21.69
CA ILE A 103 -7.21 16.58 -20.52
C ILE A 103 -7.01 17.84 -19.67
N LYS A 104 -6.71 18.98 -20.32
CA LYS A 104 -6.52 20.26 -19.65
C LYS A 104 -7.80 20.69 -18.93
N ALA A 105 -8.95 20.68 -19.59
CA ALA A 105 -10.24 20.99 -18.99
C ALA A 105 -10.57 20.08 -17.80
N PHE A 106 -10.28 18.78 -17.91
CA PHE A 106 -10.45 17.83 -16.81
C PHE A 106 -9.64 18.24 -15.57
N ILE A 107 -8.36 18.56 -15.76
CA ILE A 107 -7.46 18.99 -14.69
C ILE A 107 -7.91 20.33 -14.09
N GLU A 108 -8.31 21.29 -14.92
CA GLU A 108 -8.79 22.61 -14.50
C GLU A 108 -10.03 22.49 -13.61
N ILE A 109 -11.01 21.65 -13.97
CA ILE A 109 -12.19 21.40 -13.13
C ILE A 109 -11.81 20.84 -11.75
N LEU A 110 -10.84 19.94 -11.69
CA LEU A 110 -10.39 19.38 -10.40
C LEU A 110 -9.63 20.41 -9.57
N ASN A 111 -8.81 21.24 -10.19
CA ASN A 111 -8.09 22.31 -9.51
C ASN A 111 -9.03 23.40 -8.99
N ASP A 112 -10.08 23.74 -9.71
CA ASP A 112 -11.11 24.70 -9.31
C ASP A 112 -11.83 24.33 -8.02
N VAL A 113 -11.92 23.02 -7.73
CA VAL A 113 -12.49 22.50 -6.47
C VAL A 113 -11.44 22.21 -5.41
N HIS A 114 -10.19 22.65 -5.64
CA HIS A 114 -9.05 22.43 -4.75
C HIS A 114 -8.77 20.96 -4.44
N LEU A 115 -9.14 20.05 -5.33
CA LEU A 115 -8.77 18.64 -5.22
C LEU A 115 -7.30 18.48 -5.56
N GLN A 116 -6.51 18.03 -4.59
CA GLN A 116 -5.10 17.72 -4.84
C GLN A 116 -5.00 16.47 -5.71
N ILE A 117 -4.38 16.61 -6.88
CA ILE A 117 -4.12 15.49 -7.80
C ILE A 117 -2.62 15.37 -8.07
N ASP A 118 -2.14 14.14 -8.12
CA ASP A 118 -0.83 13.76 -8.63
C ASP A 118 -1.08 13.00 -9.94
N TYR A 119 -0.62 13.53 -11.08
CA TYR A 119 -1.01 12.96 -12.36
C TYR A 119 0.13 12.84 -13.36
N VAL A 120 -0.02 11.87 -14.24
CA VAL A 120 0.83 11.66 -15.41
C VAL A 120 -0.04 11.59 -16.65
N VAL A 121 0.44 12.17 -17.76
CA VAL A 121 -0.21 12.09 -19.08
C VAL A 121 0.64 11.23 -19.99
N LEU A 122 0.05 10.16 -20.53
CA LEU A 122 0.73 9.18 -21.37
C LEU A 122 0.05 9.02 -22.73
N GLU A 123 0.83 9.07 -23.77
CA GLU A 123 0.40 8.56 -25.05
C GLU A 123 0.60 7.05 -25.12
N LEU A 124 -0.40 6.32 -25.65
CA LEU A 124 -0.35 4.86 -25.76
C LEU A 124 0.92 4.35 -26.47
N ASN A 125 1.36 5.04 -27.54
CA ASN A 125 2.55 4.64 -28.29
C ASN A 125 3.85 4.95 -27.56
N GLY A 126 3.85 5.98 -26.69
CA GLY A 126 4.99 6.36 -25.87
C GLY A 126 5.27 5.41 -24.68
N LEU A 127 4.38 4.47 -24.40
CA LEU A 127 4.49 3.58 -23.24
C LEU A 127 5.79 2.74 -23.22
N TYR A 128 6.27 2.30 -24.39
CA TYR A 128 7.54 1.56 -24.50
C TYR A 128 8.75 2.40 -24.06
N ASN A 129 8.74 3.69 -24.42
CA ASN A 129 9.84 4.62 -24.16
C ASN A 129 9.73 5.34 -22.79
N ALA A 130 8.66 5.06 -22.04
CA ALA A 130 8.49 5.61 -20.71
C ALA A 130 9.62 5.15 -19.78
N SER A 131 9.99 5.98 -18.79
CA SER A 131 10.96 5.59 -17.77
C SER A 131 10.48 4.39 -16.96
N ASN A 132 11.39 3.60 -16.41
CA ASN A 132 11.03 2.46 -15.58
C ASN A 132 10.28 2.88 -14.31
N GLU A 133 10.61 4.04 -13.75
CA GLU A 133 9.88 4.63 -12.63
C GLU A 133 8.41 4.88 -13.00
N LEU A 134 8.15 5.46 -14.17
CA LEU A 134 6.78 5.65 -14.65
C LEU A 134 6.08 4.32 -14.91
N LYS A 135 6.76 3.35 -15.50
CA LYS A 135 6.21 2.01 -15.73
C LYS A 135 5.82 1.33 -14.42
N THR A 136 6.61 1.49 -13.34
CA THR A 136 6.25 0.93 -12.03
C THR A 136 4.97 1.54 -11.46
N THR A 137 4.65 2.81 -11.77
CA THR A 137 3.39 3.44 -11.31
C THR A 137 2.14 2.86 -12.00
N ILE A 138 2.32 2.23 -13.18
CA ILE A 138 1.22 1.60 -13.93
C ILE A 138 0.93 0.19 -13.40
N ILE A 139 1.87 -0.42 -12.64
CA ILE A 139 1.65 -1.75 -12.05
C ILE A 139 0.41 -1.73 -11.17
N GLY A 140 -0.61 -2.49 -11.60
CA GLY A 140 -1.87 -2.57 -10.88
C GLY A 140 -2.78 -1.35 -11.04
N ALA A 141 -2.53 -0.46 -12.02
CA ALA A 141 -3.44 0.64 -12.35
C ALA A 141 -4.87 0.14 -12.62
N ARG A 142 -5.86 0.92 -12.17
CA ARG A 142 -7.27 0.59 -12.22
C ARG A 142 -8.03 1.58 -13.10
N PHE A 143 -8.90 1.07 -13.97
CA PHE A 143 -9.77 1.89 -14.80
C PHE A 143 -10.80 2.68 -13.97
N ILE A 144 -10.97 3.97 -14.29
CA ILE A 144 -11.98 4.84 -13.69
C ILE A 144 -13.06 5.20 -14.71
N CYS A 145 -12.68 5.87 -15.78
CA CYS A 145 -13.60 6.35 -16.83
C CYS A 145 -12.90 6.52 -18.17
N GLY A 146 -13.71 6.73 -19.23
CA GLY A 146 -13.25 6.88 -20.61
C GLY A 146 -13.36 5.59 -21.41
N SER A 147 -12.53 5.44 -22.44
CA SER A 147 -12.57 4.30 -23.35
C SER A 147 -12.05 3.01 -22.71
N LYS A 148 -12.93 2.03 -22.58
CA LYS A 148 -12.56 0.66 -22.17
C LYS A 148 -11.72 -0.04 -23.23
N ILE A 149 -11.94 0.29 -24.52
CA ILE A 149 -11.17 -0.26 -25.63
C ILE A 149 -9.72 0.20 -25.52
N LEU A 150 -9.51 1.51 -25.28
CA LEU A 150 -8.17 2.05 -25.05
C LEU A 150 -7.53 1.41 -23.82
N PHE A 151 -8.25 1.30 -22.71
CA PHE A 151 -7.74 0.66 -21.50
C PHE A 151 -7.30 -0.79 -21.73
N LYS A 152 -8.06 -1.57 -22.52
CA LYS A 152 -7.68 -2.94 -22.91
C LYS A 152 -6.34 -2.92 -23.68
N SER A 153 -6.19 -2.02 -24.65
CA SER A 153 -4.94 -1.87 -25.40
C SER A 153 -3.75 -1.46 -24.53
N VAL A 154 -3.98 -0.54 -23.56
CA VAL A 154 -2.96 -0.17 -22.55
C VAL A 154 -2.52 -1.38 -21.76
N LYS A 155 -3.49 -2.15 -21.26
CA LYS A 155 -3.22 -3.34 -20.46
C LYS A 155 -2.43 -4.39 -21.24
N GLU A 156 -2.83 -4.71 -22.45
CA GLU A 156 -2.15 -5.68 -23.33
C GLU A 156 -0.69 -5.25 -23.61
N LYS A 157 -0.48 -3.98 -23.97
CA LYS A 157 0.88 -3.44 -24.17
C LYS A 157 1.70 -3.50 -22.90
N PHE A 158 1.11 -3.10 -21.78
CA PHE A 158 1.81 -3.07 -20.49
C PHE A 158 2.14 -4.48 -19.99
N ASP A 159 1.21 -5.42 -20.12
CA ASP A 159 1.45 -6.84 -19.79
C ASP A 159 2.61 -7.41 -20.61
N SER A 160 2.72 -7.05 -21.89
CA SER A 160 3.85 -7.45 -22.76
C SER A 160 5.17 -6.86 -22.24
N ILE A 161 5.20 -5.57 -21.86
CA ILE A 161 6.38 -4.92 -21.30
C ILE A 161 6.77 -5.57 -19.96
N LEU A 162 5.81 -5.82 -19.09
CA LEU A 162 6.04 -6.48 -17.81
C LEU A 162 6.59 -7.89 -17.97
N HIS A 163 6.05 -8.64 -18.91
CA HIS A 163 6.51 -10.01 -19.16
C HIS A 163 7.95 -10.05 -19.68
N ALA A 164 8.29 -9.13 -20.60
CA ALA A 164 9.64 -9.05 -21.18
C ALA A 164 10.69 -8.58 -20.16
N ASN A 165 10.33 -7.72 -19.21
CA ASN A 165 11.28 -7.06 -18.30
C ASN A 165 10.98 -7.36 -16.83
N LYS A 166 10.35 -8.49 -16.53
CA LYS A 166 9.86 -8.83 -15.18
C LYS A 166 10.94 -8.76 -14.10
N ASN A 167 12.12 -9.32 -14.39
CA ASN A 167 13.24 -9.33 -13.46
C ASN A 167 13.76 -7.94 -13.17
N GLU A 168 13.83 -7.08 -14.19
CA GLU A 168 14.25 -5.68 -14.04
C GLU A 168 13.26 -4.91 -13.14
N PHE A 169 11.95 -5.03 -13.39
CA PHE A 169 10.95 -4.40 -12.52
C PHE A 169 10.98 -4.93 -11.09
N ALA A 170 11.20 -6.24 -10.92
CA ALA A 170 11.38 -6.81 -9.59
C ALA A 170 12.58 -6.19 -8.88
N GLN A 171 13.72 -6.04 -9.55
CA GLN A 171 14.92 -5.40 -8.97
C GLN A 171 14.69 -3.93 -8.60
N ILE A 172 13.98 -3.16 -9.46
CA ILE A 172 13.64 -1.76 -9.16
C ILE A 172 12.76 -1.67 -7.91
N LEU A 173 11.74 -2.52 -7.80
CA LEU A 173 10.88 -2.56 -6.62
C LEU A 173 11.65 -3.02 -5.38
N LEU A 174 12.54 -4.01 -5.51
CA LEU A 174 13.38 -4.51 -4.43
C LEU A 174 14.44 -3.49 -3.97
N ALA A 175 14.91 -2.62 -4.87
CA ALA A 175 15.88 -1.58 -4.51
C ALA A 175 15.34 -0.58 -3.46
N ASN A 176 14.02 -0.42 -3.38
CA ASN A 176 13.38 0.42 -2.37
C ASN A 176 13.44 -0.17 -0.95
N PHE A 177 13.94 -1.42 -0.79
CA PHE A 177 13.97 -2.15 0.48
C PHE A 177 15.37 -2.38 1.05
N LYS A 178 16.37 -1.62 0.61
CA LYS A 178 17.77 -1.87 1.02
C LYS A 178 18.10 -1.52 2.48
N ASP A 179 17.28 -0.70 3.14
CA ASP A 179 17.58 -0.15 4.48
C ASP A 179 16.92 -0.93 5.64
N PHE A 180 16.64 -2.22 5.47
CA PHE A 180 15.89 -3.05 6.41
C PHE A 180 16.59 -3.38 7.74
N ASN A 181 17.84 -3.00 7.92
CA ASN A 181 18.62 -3.41 9.10
C ASN A 181 18.55 -2.45 10.28
N LEU A 182 17.79 -1.36 10.17
CA LEU A 182 17.68 -0.39 11.26
C LEU A 182 16.61 -0.86 12.26
N PRO A 183 16.97 -1.02 13.54
CA PRO A 183 15.98 -1.30 14.57
C PRO A 183 14.97 -0.15 14.60
N PHE A 184 13.69 -0.50 14.66
CA PHE A 184 12.62 0.48 14.78
C PHE A 184 12.61 1.05 16.22
N ILE A 185 13.45 2.03 16.47
CA ILE A 185 13.55 2.71 17.76
C ILE A 185 13.34 4.21 17.53
N LYS A 186 12.12 4.57 17.14
CA LYS A 186 11.72 5.98 17.05
C LYS A 186 10.49 6.19 17.94
N GLN A 187 10.50 7.24 18.72
CA GLN A 187 9.32 7.67 19.49
C GLN A 187 8.26 8.29 18.58
N GLU A 188 8.72 9.05 17.59
CA GLU A 188 7.93 9.62 16.51
C GLU A 188 8.36 9.00 15.19
N PHE A 189 7.43 8.65 14.33
CA PHE A 189 7.73 7.95 13.10
C PHE A 189 6.89 8.43 11.93
N ASN A 190 7.45 8.27 10.73
CA ASN A 190 6.77 8.54 9.48
C ASN A 190 5.99 7.30 9.04
N ILE A 191 4.67 7.36 9.11
CA ILE A 191 3.76 6.25 8.79
C ILE A 191 3.86 5.80 7.33
N LYS A 192 4.41 6.63 6.46
CA LYS A 192 4.56 6.33 5.04
C LYS A 192 5.93 5.77 4.69
N LYS A 193 7.01 6.43 5.15
CA LYS A 193 8.38 6.16 4.71
C LYS A 193 9.18 5.25 5.62
N ASP A 194 8.88 5.23 6.93
CA ASP A 194 9.63 4.39 7.87
C ASP A 194 9.33 2.90 7.64
N PHE A 195 10.14 2.04 8.23
CA PHE A 195 10.03 0.59 8.08
C PHE A 195 8.61 0.08 8.34
N GLY A 196 8.05 -0.66 7.38
CA GLY A 196 6.68 -1.17 7.46
C GLY A 196 5.59 -0.13 7.23
N GLY A 197 5.94 1.08 6.77
CA GLY A 197 4.98 2.11 6.42
C GLY A 197 4.24 1.84 5.10
N LEU A 198 3.41 2.81 4.69
CA LEU A 198 2.55 2.66 3.52
C LEU A 198 3.32 2.51 2.20
N ASP A 199 4.56 3.03 2.08
CA ASP A 199 5.38 2.82 0.89
C ASP A 199 5.87 1.37 0.79
N HIS A 200 6.15 0.70 1.92
CA HIS A 200 6.43 -0.74 1.96
C HIS A 200 5.20 -1.56 1.56
N LEU A 201 4.02 -1.20 2.06
CA LEU A 201 2.76 -1.84 1.66
C LEU A 201 2.54 -1.71 0.14
N ARG A 202 2.71 -0.51 -0.43
CA ARG A 202 2.58 -0.27 -1.88
C ARG A 202 3.55 -1.09 -2.70
N ALA A 203 4.79 -1.18 -2.25
CA ALA A 203 5.82 -1.98 -2.91
C ALA A 203 5.50 -3.49 -2.84
N LEU A 204 5.04 -3.97 -1.68
CA LEU A 204 4.55 -5.35 -1.51
C LEU A 204 3.40 -5.65 -2.48
N GLU A 205 2.39 -4.78 -2.55
CA GLU A 205 1.26 -4.92 -3.47
C GLU A 205 1.70 -4.92 -4.94
N SER A 206 2.70 -4.11 -5.30
CA SER A 206 3.25 -4.06 -6.65
C SER A 206 4.02 -5.34 -6.99
N LEU A 207 4.84 -5.86 -6.07
CA LEU A 207 5.51 -7.16 -6.20
C LEU A 207 4.50 -8.29 -6.36
N LEU A 208 3.47 -8.36 -5.51
CA LEU A 208 2.40 -9.35 -5.61
C LEU A 208 1.69 -9.27 -6.97
N THR A 209 1.43 -8.07 -7.46
CA THR A 209 0.80 -7.86 -8.78
C THR A 209 1.71 -8.34 -9.92
N LEU A 210 3.01 -8.03 -9.84
CA LEU A 210 4.01 -8.43 -10.83
C LEU A 210 4.15 -9.96 -10.93
N PHE A 211 4.03 -10.67 -9.81
CA PHE A 211 4.21 -12.13 -9.75
C PHE A 211 2.90 -12.92 -9.81
N LYS A 212 1.74 -12.26 -9.76
CA LYS A 212 0.41 -12.90 -9.75
C LYS A 212 0.19 -13.86 -10.92
N ASN A 213 0.67 -13.52 -12.11
CA ASN A 213 0.52 -14.30 -13.33
C ASN A 213 1.72 -15.24 -13.60
N SER A 214 2.61 -15.43 -12.64
CA SER A 214 3.71 -16.38 -12.76
C SER A 214 3.17 -17.81 -12.65
N PRO A 215 3.64 -18.77 -13.48
CA PRO A 215 3.29 -20.20 -13.35
C PRO A 215 3.59 -20.75 -11.95
N LYS A 216 4.53 -20.13 -11.26
CA LYS A 216 4.81 -20.33 -9.86
C LYS A 216 4.15 -19.19 -9.12
N ASN A 217 2.99 -19.38 -8.55
CA ASN A 217 2.21 -18.37 -7.83
C ASN A 217 2.86 -18.05 -6.47
N TYR A 218 4.03 -17.37 -6.49
CA TYR A 218 4.90 -17.18 -5.33
C TYR A 218 4.18 -16.57 -4.13
N ALA A 219 3.40 -15.53 -4.36
CA ALA A 219 2.70 -14.86 -3.29
C ALA A 219 1.75 -15.78 -2.52
N LEU A 220 1.07 -16.71 -3.23
CA LEU A 220 0.14 -17.66 -2.62
C LEU A 220 0.84 -18.87 -2.00
N ASN A 221 2.05 -19.21 -2.45
CA ASN A 221 2.81 -20.33 -1.89
C ASN A 221 3.54 -19.97 -0.58
N PHE A 222 3.71 -18.65 -0.30
CA PHE A 222 4.44 -18.17 0.88
C PHE A 222 3.57 -17.56 1.97
N MET A 223 2.31 -17.23 1.65
CA MET A 223 1.38 -16.60 2.57
C MET A 223 0.11 -17.43 2.65
N ASP A 224 -0.07 -18.13 3.75
CA ASP A 224 -1.34 -18.78 4.06
C ASP A 224 -2.46 -17.75 4.35
N GLU A 225 -3.70 -18.21 4.49
CA GLU A 225 -4.85 -17.35 4.75
C GLU A 225 -4.71 -16.54 6.05
N LYS A 226 -4.05 -17.10 7.06
CA LYS A 226 -3.78 -16.43 8.34
C LYS A 226 -2.84 -15.24 8.12
N ASN A 227 -1.74 -15.45 7.40
CA ASN A 227 -0.75 -14.41 7.10
C ASN A 227 -1.34 -13.29 6.25
N VAL A 228 -2.16 -13.64 5.24
CA VAL A 228 -2.88 -12.66 4.42
C VAL A 228 -3.88 -11.85 5.25
N SER A 229 -4.59 -12.50 6.18
CA SER A 229 -5.52 -11.82 7.09
C SER A 229 -4.79 -10.87 8.03
N GLU A 230 -3.66 -11.30 8.62
CA GLU A 230 -2.83 -10.46 9.49
C GLU A 230 -2.31 -9.22 8.75
N LEU A 231 -1.77 -9.40 7.54
CA LEU A 231 -1.31 -8.30 6.70
C LEU A 231 -2.45 -7.32 6.36
N ARG A 232 -3.64 -7.84 6.02
CA ARG A 232 -4.82 -7.01 5.72
C ARG A 232 -5.25 -6.17 6.91
N LEU A 233 -5.32 -6.77 8.10
CA LEU A 233 -5.67 -6.04 9.33
C LEU A 233 -4.65 -4.95 9.66
N ALA A 234 -3.36 -5.23 9.48
CA ALA A 234 -2.31 -4.26 9.67
C ALA A 234 -2.41 -3.10 8.65
N ALA A 235 -2.66 -3.41 7.37
CA ALA A 235 -2.85 -2.42 6.32
C ALA A 235 -4.08 -1.53 6.57
N ASP A 236 -5.23 -2.12 6.89
CA ASP A 236 -6.47 -1.40 7.19
C ASP A 236 -6.30 -0.47 8.40
N PHE A 237 -5.55 -0.91 9.41
CA PHE A 237 -5.24 -0.08 10.57
C PHE A 237 -4.36 1.12 10.19
N LEU A 238 -3.26 0.92 9.44
CA LEU A 238 -2.39 2.02 9.01
C LEU A 238 -3.11 3.02 8.10
N LEU A 239 -3.96 2.57 7.18
CA LEU A 239 -4.76 3.45 6.33
C LEU A 239 -5.77 4.29 7.16
N SER A 240 -6.36 3.67 8.18
CA SER A 240 -7.23 4.38 9.12
C SER A 240 -6.45 5.38 9.95
N LEU A 241 -5.27 5.01 10.45
CA LEU A 241 -4.38 5.90 11.20
C LEU A 241 -3.91 7.08 10.35
N LYS A 242 -3.50 6.84 9.09
CA LYS A 242 -3.13 7.91 8.15
C LYS A 242 -4.29 8.87 7.92
N SER A 243 -5.51 8.35 7.73
CA SER A 243 -6.68 9.19 7.57
C SER A 243 -7.00 10.01 8.83
N ALA A 244 -6.79 9.45 10.03
CA ALA A 244 -6.97 10.15 11.30
C ALA A 244 -5.94 11.29 11.49
N ILE A 245 -4.66 11.04 11.16
CA ILE A 245 -3.58 12.04 11.16
C ILE A 245 -3.93 13.20 10.21
N ASN A 246 -4.35 12.88 8.99
CA ASN A 246 -4.71 13.87 7.99
C ASN A 246 -5.96 14.69 8.38
N LEU A 247 -6.93 14.07 9.05
CA LEU A 247 -8.12 14.75 9.56
C LEU A 247 -7.82 15.65 10.76
N GLN A 248 -6.87 15.25 11.60
CA GLN A 248 -6.42 16.04 12.76
C GLN A 248 -5.65 17.27 12.30
N SER A 249 -4.71 17.09 11.35
CA SER A 249 -3.86 18.18 10.81
C SER A 249 -4.54 19.02 9.73
N ASN A 250 -5.69 18.57 9.22
CA ASN A 250 -6.41 19.15 8.07
C ASN A 250 -5.55 19.28 6.78
N LYS A 251 -4.54 18.40 6.62
CA LYS A 251 -3.66 18.33 5.45
C LYS A 251 -3.11 16.91 5.27
N ASP A 252 -2.43 16.65 4.17
CA ASP A 252 -1.66 15.42 4.00
C ASP A 252 -0.41 15.46 4.88
N GLN A 253 -0.39 14.64 5.94
CA GLN A 253 0.65 14.57 6.95
C GLN A 253 1.06 13.13 7.19
N ASP A 254 2.35 12.84 7.09
CA ASP A 254 2.89 11.48 7.23
C ASP A 254 3.51 11.22 8.61
N GLU A 255 3.78 12.26 9.39
CA GLU A 255 4.42 12.14 10.71
C GLU A 255 3.39 11.85 11.81
N PHE A 256 3.63 10.78 12.55
CA PHE A 256 2.91 10.44 13.76
C PHE A 256 3.65 11.06 14.95
N LEU A 257 3.17 12.23 15.38
CA LEU A 257 3.82 13.05 16.41
C LEU A 257 3.22 12.76 17.78
N PHE A 258 4.06 12.75 18.80
CA PHE A 258 3.65 12.53 20.18
C PHE A 258 2.62 13.58 20.67
N SER A 259 2.76 14.83 20.22
CA SER A 259 1.85 15.92 20.56
C SER A 259 0.41 15.71 20.12
N ASN A 260 0.19 14.88 19.10
CA ASN A 260 -1.13 14.71 18.46
C ASN A 260 -1.79 13.36 18.78
N ILE A 261 -1.14 12.52 19.59
CA ILE A 261 -1.62 11.16 19.90
C ILE A 261 -3.01 11.19 20.53
N HIS A 262 -3.26 12.15 21.41
CA HIS A 262 -4.54 12.25 22.12
C HIS A 262 -5.71 12.46 21.15
N GLU A 263 -5.63 13.48 20.27
CA GLU A 263 -6.68 13.79 19.30
C GLU A 263 -6.88 12.66 18.27
N ILE A 264 -5.77 12.02 17.86
CA ILE A 264 -5.82 10.87 16.94
C ILE A 264 -6.50 9.68 17.63
N ALA A 265 -6.19 9.40 18.90
CA ALA A 265 -6.84 8.34 19.66
C ALA A 265 -8.34 8.58 19.84
N GLU A 266 -8.75 9.84 20.10
CA GLU A 266 -10.17 10.21 20.14
C GLU A 266 -10.89 9.98 18.81
N LEU A 267 -10.23 10.24 17.67
CA LEU A 267 -10.78 9.96 16.34
C LEU A 267 -10.92 8.48 16.07
N MET A 268 -9.92 7.69 16.45
CA MET A 268 -9.86 6.25 16.15
C MET A 268 -10.78 5.41 17.06
N TYR A 269 -10.91 5.75 18.36
CA TYR A 269 -11.58 4.88 19.34
C TYR A 269 -12.92 5.41 19.86
N ARG A 270 -13.43 6.53 19.33
CA ARG A 270 -14.69 7.17 19.75
C ARG A 270 -14.80 7.39 21.26
N LYS A 271 -15.05 8.63 21.65
CA LYS A 271 -15.21 9.06 23.05
C LYS A 271 -16.01 8.08 23.91
N GLY A 272 -15.40 7.59 24.95
CA GLY A 272 -16.09 6.86 26.00
C GLY A 272 -15.42 6.95 27.36
N LYS A 273 -14.12 7.14 27.39
CA LYS A 273 -13.36 7.33 28.64
C LYS A 273 -12.09 8.11 28.32
N LYS A 274 -11.73 9.10 29.14
CA LYS A 274 -10.36 9.60 29.23
C LYS A 274 -9.48 8.40 29.61
N ASN A 275 -8.84 7.81 28.66
CA ASN A 275 -8.05 6.60 28.89
C ASN A 275 -6.67 6.84 28.31
N LEU A 276 -5.71 7.09 29.20
CA LEU A 276 -4.29 6.84 28.94
C LEU A 276 -4.05 5.49 28.22
N ASP A 277 -4.95 4.52 28.43
CA ASP A 277 -4.94 3.23 27.74
C ASP A 277 -5.23 3.36 26.23
N ALA A 278 -6.08 4.30 25.77
CA ALA A 278 -6.39 4.45 24.35
C ALA A 278 -5.18 4.95 23.54
N GLU A 279 -4.41 5.89 24.09
CA GLU A 279 -3.18 6.38 23.48
C GLU A 279 -2.11 5.29 23.42
N LYS A 280 -1.92 4.56 24.52
CA LYS A 280 -1.00 3.42 24.58
C LYS A 280 -1.39 2.33 23.57
N ILE A 281 -2.67 1.97 23.50
CA ILE A 281 -3.19 0.99 22.55
C ILE A 281 -2.98 1.47 21.10
N LEU A 282 -3.19 2.76 20.82
CA LEU A 282 -2.99 3.35 19.50
C LEU A 282 -1.53 3.19 19.05
N VAL A 283 -0.58 3.61 19.90
CA VAL A 283 0.86 3.51 19.60
C VAL A 283 1.27 2.05 19.43
N GLN A 284 0.86 1.18 20.34
CA GLN A 284 1.18 -0.24 20.26
C GLN A 284 0.67 -0.89 18.96
N LYS A 285 -0.58 -0.61 18.59
CA LYS A 285 -1.14 -1.13 17.33
C LYS A 285 -0.47 -0.53 16.10
N ALA A 286 -0.09 0.74 16.12
CA ALA A 286 0.63 1.37 15.02
C ALA A 286 1.98 0.70 14.79
N LEU A 287 2.77 0.53 15.85
CA LEU A 287 4.07 -0.16 15.80
C LEU A 287 3.93 -1.62 15.36
N GLN A 288 2.95 -2.33 15.92
CA GLN A 288 2.68 -3.72 15.54
C GLN A 288 2.28 -3.85 14.07
N SER A 289 1.43 -2.94 13.56
CA SER A 289 1.01 -2.95 12.16
C SER A 289 2.17 -2.65 11.21
N MET A 290 3.01 -1.67 11.55
CA MET A 290 4.21 -1.37 10.77
C MET A 290 5.19 -2.55 10.79
N HIS A 291 5.41 -3.17 11.95
CA HIS A 291 6.24 -4.37 12.05
C HIS A 291 5.71 -5.51 11.16
N THR A 292 4.41 -5.77 11.19
CA THR A 292 3.75 -6.80 10.38
C THR A 292 3.93 -6.55 8.88
N ILE A 293 3.67 -5.33 8.40
CA ILE A 293 3.83 -4.97 7.00
C ILE A 293 5.31 -5.06 6.60
N GLY A 294 6.21 -4.52 7.42
CA GLY A 294 7.65 -4.56 7.18
C GLY A 294 8.16 -6.00 7.08
N PHE A 295 7.74 -6.86 7.99
CA PHE A 295 8.11 -8.27 8.00
C PHE A 295 7.68 -8.97 6.70
N TYR A 296 6.40 -8.90 6.32
CA TYR A 296 5.93 -9.57 5.11
C TYR A 296 6.55 -9.00 3.82
N THR A 297 6.77 -7.69 3.79
CA THR A 297 7.44 -7.06 2.65
C THR A 297 8.88 -7.55 2.53
N HIS A 298 9.60 -7.61 3.64
CA HIS A 298 10.99 -8.08 3.67
C HIS A 298 11.08 -9.57 3.32
N PHE A 299 10.22 -10.38 3.90
CA PHE A 299 10.15 -11.81 3.61
C PHE A 299 9.88 -12.10 2.12
N LEU A 300 8.90 -11.41 1.53
CA LEU A 300 8.61 -11.58 0.10
C LEU A 300 9.76 -11.09 -0.79
N ALA A 301 10.36 -9.94 -0.45
CA ALA A 301 11.52 -9.42 -1.15
C ALA A 301 12.68 -10.42 -1.13
N TYR A 302 12.98 -11.01 0.03
CA TYR A 302 13.99 -12.04 0.21
C TYR A 302 13.69 -13.29 -0.65
N LYS A 303 12.43 -13.77 -0.65
CA LYS A 303 12.03 -14.92 -1.46
C LYS A 303 12.21 -14.68 -2.96
N ILE A 304 11.78 -13.51 -3.43
CA ILE A 304 11.91 -13.12 -4.84
C ILE A 304 13.38 -12.99 -5.22
N GLN A 305 14.20 -12.38 -4.38
CA GLN A 305 15.63 -12.21 -4.63
C GLN A 305 16.36 -13.55 -4.72
N ASN A 306 16.09 -14.48 -3.79
CA ASN A 306 16.67 -15.81 -3.81
C ASN A 306 16.32 -16.56 -5.08
N GLU A 307 15.08 -16.43 -5.56
CA GLU A 307 14.69 -17.04 -6.81
C GLU A 307 15.38 -16.43 -8.03
N LEU A 308 15.44 -15.09 -8.12
CA LEU A 308 16.15 -14.41 -9.20
C LEU A 308 17.63 -14.82 -9.27
N GLN A 309 18.22 -15.18 -8.13
CA GLN A 309 19.61 -15.62 -8.00
C GLN A 309 19.78 -17.15 -8.02
N ASN A 310 18.70 -17.91 -8.19
CA ASN A 310 18.68 -19.38 -8.11
C ASN A 310 19.26 -19.93 -6.78
N ILE A 311 19.09 -19.21 -5.68
CA ILE A 311 19.50 -19.64 -4.34
C ILE A 311 18.47 -20.62 -3.78
N ALA A 312 18.92 -21.78 -3.32
CA ALA A 312 18.05 -22.77 -2.69
C ALA A 312 17.43 -22.22 -1.39
N GLN A 313 16.13 -22.38 -1.26
CA GLN A 313 15.41 -21.97 -0.06
C GLN A 313 15.59 -23.00 1.06
N LYS A 314 15.84 -22.53 2.27
CA LYS A 314 15.89 -23.37 3.46
C LYS A 314 14.48 -23.65 3.97
N GLN A 315 14.28 -24.86 4.48
CA GLN A 315 13.02 -25.24 5.11
C GLN A 315 13.28 -25.61 6.56
N TYR A 316 12.68 -24.86 7.46
CA TYR A 316 12.72 -25.13 8.91
C TYR A 316 11.35 -25.62 9.38
N ARG A 317 11.35 -26.66 10.19
CA ARG A 317 10.14 -27.20 10.82
C ARG A 317 10.42 -27.54 12.27
N PHE A 318 9.63 -26.99 13.17
CA PHE A 318 9.74 -27.25 14.59
C PHE A 318 8.41 -27.78 15.13
N LYS A 319 8.47 -28.77 15.98
CA LYS A 319 7.29 -29.37 16.61
C LYS A 319 6.74 -28.50 17.76
N ASN A 320 7.60 -27.78 18.44
CA ASN A 320 7.27 -26.92 19.57
C ASN A 320 8.35 -25.87 19.83
N LEU A 321 8.04 -24.94 20.72
CA LEU A 321 8.94 -23.83 21.07
C LEU A 321 10.27 -24.30 21.68
N ALA A 322 10.26 -25.34 22.50
CA ALA A 322 11.49 -25.85 23.13
C ALA A 322 12.47 -26.43 22.09
N GLU A 323 11.99 -27.13 21.06
CA GLU A 323 12.80 -27.59 19.94
C GLU A 323 13.41 -26.44 19.17
N ALA A 324 12.61 -25.41 18.86
CA ALA A 324 13.08 -24.22 18.17
C ALA A 324 14.17 -23.47 18.96
N LEU A 325 13.96 -23.25 20.26
CA LEU A 325 14.96 -22.61 21.12
C LEU A 325 16.23 -23.45 21.26
N THR A 326 16.10 -24.77 21.36
CA THR A 326 17.25 -25.68 21.42
C THR A 326 18.06 -25.59 20.12
N PHE A 327 17.39 -25.52 18.97
CA PHE A 327 18.03 -25.30 17.67
C PHE A 327 18.78 -23.96 17.64
N LEU A 328 18.15 -22.88 18.10
CA LEU A 328 18.77 -21.55 18.17
C LEU A 328 20.00 -21.53 19.10
N LEU A 329 19.94 -22.24 20.22
CA LEU A 329 21.08 -22.38 21.13
C LEU A 329 22.26 -23.13 20.51
N GLY A 330 22.03 -23.97 19.50
CA GLY A 330 23.07 -24.68 18.77
C GLY A 330 23.84 -23.80 17.77
N PHE A 331 23.32 -22.63 17.43
CA PHE A 331 23.95 -21.74 16.45
C PHE A 331 25.22 -21.07 17.00
N LYS A 332 26.24 -20.99 16.12
CA LYS A 332 27.54 -20.38 16.40
C LYS A 332 27.78 -19.10 15.60
N ASP A 333 27.04 -18.88 14.51
CA ASP A 333 27.28 -17.83 13.56
C ASP A 333 26.35 -16.60 13.76
N GLN A 334 26.87 -15.41 13.43
CA GLN A 334 26.10 -14.16 13.50
C GLN A 334 25.04 -14.05 12.42
N ASP A 335 25.24 -14.74 11.29
CA ASP A 335 24.38 -14.65 10.09
C ASP A 335 22.94 -15.17 10.29
N ILE A 336 22.70 -15.86 11.40
CA ILE A 336 21.37 -16.34 11.77
C ILE A 336 20.33 -15.22 11.89
N ALA A 337 20.77 -14.01 12.29
CA ALA A 337 19.87 -12.85 12.45
C ALA A 337 19.18 -12.42 11.15
N PHE A 338 19.68 -12.86 10.01
CA PHE A 338 19.20 -12.50 8.68
C PHE A 338 18.55 -13.66 7.93
N ASP A 339 18.40 -14.82 8.58
CA ASP A 339 17.73 -15.98 7.98
C ASP A 339 16.20 -15.84 8.09
N LEU A 340 15.60 -15.21 7.08
CA LEU A 340 14.16 -14.95 7.05
C LEU A 340 13.32 -16.23 6.91
N ASP A 341 13.86 -17.32 6.37
CA ASP A 341 13.17 -18.61 6.34
C ASP A 341 12.99 -19.15 7.75
N LEU A 342 13.99 -18.96 8.60
CA LEU A 342 13.94 -19.32 10.01
C LEU A 342 12.96 -18.43 10.80
N VAL A 343 13.02 -17.11 10.59
CA VAL A 343 12.07 -16.17 11.23
C VAL A 343 10.63 -16.53 10.85
N PHE A 344 10.36 -16.84 9.60
CA PHE A 344 9.03 -17.23 9.14
C PHE A 344 8.56 -18.56 9.75
N ALA A 345 9.45 -19.53 9.86
CA ALA A 345 9.15 -20.81 10.53
C ALA A 345 8.80 -20.62 12.01
N LEU A 346 9.51 -19.75 12.72
CA LEU A 346 9.25 -19.39 14.11
C LEU A 346 7.92 -18.64 14.25
N LYS A 347 7.64 -17.66 13.39
CA LYS A 347 6.40 -16.90 13.39
C LYS A 347 5.15 -17.79 13.25
N ASN A 348 5.26 -18.84 12.49
CA ASN A 348 4.15 -19.80 12.27
C ASN A 348 4.09 -20.91 13.35
N LEU A 349 4.96 -20.88 14.34
CA LEU A 349 4.96 -21.85 15.42
C LEU A 349 3.80 -21.57 16.37
N SER A 350 2.98 -22.60 16.63
CA SER A 350 1.92 -22.54 17.63
C SER A 350 2.45 -23.00 18.98
N TYR A 351 2.28 -22.19 20.02
CA TYR A 351 2.68 -22.53 21.39
C TYR A 351 1.69 -21.96 22.41
N GLY A 352 1.55 -22.65 23.55
CA GLY A 352 0.71 -22.26 24.67
C GLY A 352 1.49 -21.89 25.92
N LYS A 353 0.79 -21.51 26.99
CA LYS A 353 1.43 -21.14 28.27
C LYS A 353 2.35 -22.24 28.84
N LYS A 354 1.96 -23.51 28.73
CA LYS A 354 2.79 -24.66 29.18
C LYS A 354 4.09 -24.79 28.39
N ASP A 355 4.07 -24.43 27.09
CA ASP A 355 5.28 -24.46 26.27
C ASP A 355 6.21 -23.31 26.64
N LEU A 356 5.66 -22.13 26.97
CA LEU A 356 6.43 -20.99 27.47
C LEU A 356 7.12 -21.32 28.82
N GLU A 357 6.40 -21.94 29.76
CA GLU A 357 6.98 -22.33 31.04
C GLU A 357 8.17 -23.29 30.88
N LYS A 358 8.04 -24.29 29.99
CA LYS A 358 9.13 -25.22 29.68
C LYS A 358 10.30 -24.53 28.94
N ALA A 359 10.00 -23.50 28.19
CA ALA A 359 10.95 -22.74 27.39
C ALA A 359 11.77 -21.73 28.22
N LEU A 360 11.30 -21.31 29.40
CA LEU A 360 11.95 -20.28 30.21
C LEU A 360 13.44 -20.58 30.49
N ALA A 361 13.76 -21.79 30.90
CA ALA A 361 15.15 -22.18 31.15
C ALA A 361 16.04 -22.15 29.87
N LEU A 362 15.44 -22.34 28.69
CA LEU A 362 16.15 -22.22 27.42
C LEU A 362 16.33 -20.76 27.05
N PHE A 363 15.32 -19.90 27.30
CA PHE A 363 15.45 -18.45 27.12
C PHE A 363 16.57 -17.87 27.99
N GLU A 364 16.66 -18.24 29.25
CA GLU A 364 17.76 -17.81 30.13
C GLU A 364 19.12 -18.16 29.56
N LYS A 365 19.28 -19.36 28.99
CA LYS A 365 20.55 -19.77 28.35
C LYS A 365 20.93 -18.92 27.15
N ILE A 366 19.94 -18.32 26.44
CA ILE A 366 20.22 -17.46 25.30
C ILE A 366 21.00 -16.21 25.71
N PHE A 367 20.68 -15.62 26.88
CA PHE A 367 21.38 -14.42 27.36
C PHE A 367 22.88 -14.63 27.62
N TYR A 368 23.29 -15.85 27.89
CA TYR A 368 24.69 -16.20 28.12
C TYR A 368 25.46 -16.58 26.86
N LYS A 369 24.80 -16.56 25.69
CA LYS A 369 25.44 -16.84 24.41
C LYS A 369 26.20 -15.61 23.89
N ARG A 370 27.34 -15.85 23.23
CA ARG A 370 28.15 -14.79 22.60
C ARG A 370 27.35 -13.95 21.58
N HIS A 371 26.39 -14.58 20.89
CA HIS A 371 25.52 -13.97 19.87
C HIS A 371 24.07 -13.85 20.33
N SER A 372 23.83 -13.64 21.62
CA SER A 372 22.51 -13.48 22.20
C SER A 372 21.66 -12.43 21.49
N PHE A 373 22.24 -11.30 21.12
CA PHE A 373 21.56 -10.24 20.40
C PHE A 373 20.93 -10.72 19.06
N CYS A 374 21.69 -11.52 18.28
CA CYS A 374 21.21 -12.05 17.01
C CYS A 374 20.00 -12.99 17.21
N ILE A 375 20.07 -13.86 18.23
CA ILE A 375 18.98 -14.78 18.56
C ILE A 375 17.77 -14.01 19.08
N LEU A 376 17.96 -13.04 19.98
CA LEU A 376 16.87 -12.23 20.53
C LEU A 376 16.20 -11.38 19.46
N LYS A 377 16.98 -10.80 18.52
CA LYS A 377 16.44 -10.10 17.36
C LYS A 377 15.55 -11.02 16.53
N LEU A 378 16.01 -12.21 16.22
CA LEU A 378 15.28 -13.19 15.43
C LEU A 378 13.96 -13.62 16.11
N LEU A 379 13.98 -13.82 17.43
CA LEU A 379 12.77 -14.11 18.22
C LEU A 379 11.81 -12.93 18.21
N LEU A 380 12.31 -11.71 18.41
CA LEU A 380 11.51 -10.49 18.34
C LEU A 380 10.87 -10.32 16.95
N ASP A 381 11.62 -10.51 15.87
CA ASP A 381 11.14 -10.40 14.49
C ASP A 381 10.07 -11.47 14.20
N SER A 382 10.14 -12.64 14.83
CA SER A 382 9.13 -13.70 14.72
C SER A 382 7.90 -13.50 15.61
N GLY A 383 7.96 -12.56 16.57
CA GLY A 383 6.87 -12.29 17.50
C GLY A 383 6.82 -13.25 18.70
N ILE A 384 7.94 -13.91 19.03
CA ILE A 384 8.13 -14.77 20.20
C ILE A 384 8.71 -13.98 21.39
#